data_6fd7974b476c02320a09b0ad2abb2b94
#
_entry.id   6fd7974b476c02320a09b0ad2abb2b94
#
_cell.length_a   1.000
_cell.length_b   1.000
_cell.length_c   1.000
_cell.angle_alpha   90.00
_cell.angle_beta   90.00
_cell.angle_gamma   90.00
#
_symmetry.space_group_name_H-M   'P 1'
#
loop_
_entity.id
_entity.type
_entity.pdbx_description
1 polymer ?
#
loop_
_entity_poly.entity_id
_entity_poly.type
_entity_poly.pdbx_seq_one_letter_code
_entity_poly.pdbx_strand_id
1 'polypeptide(L)'
;RDIVEGQNLITGSDGKKYSWLEYFIKRVSEEQKKSGVRLLDMFDLHWSPQEKDYESRMNWHRVLFDTTYNYPGANGIRFLNEQYYYASNQTKEQYDETYNKEYILKRVNDWLEKYFGKDHGITLGISETSLKDENAMVTALIYASFLGTMMNHGVEFFTPWSWDAGMYEVAHLFSRIGKEYRVESISSNDSLVSAYASINQTADSMTVIFVNRAESETQNVNLTIDEFALDDGEYETRSLSGLNGETFVSRSSNALKNGSASLAQNKLSMTLPAKSITALILSGAGSEVVESSSSNNAESSSSTESNAIQTVLNTRAFISSENESWTIHNFSDRNLNVAIFDCLGNQVLKVNAPVGSSLLNLEHLKSGHYVVKFKNSKHQGVQKIIVKTSRR
;
A
#
# COMPACT_ATOMS: atom_id res chain seq x y z
N ARG A 1 -14.71 7.31 15.83
CA ARG A 1 -15.92 7.14 16.67
C ARG A 1 -17.18 7.06 15.82
N ASP A 2 -17.41 7.93 14.83
CA ASP A 2 -18.65 7.97 14.06
C ASP A 2 -18.87 6.80 13.08
N ILE A 3 -17.84 6.08 12.71
CA ILE A 3 -17.96 4.79 12.01
C ILE A 3 -18.35 3.69 13.00
N VAL A 4 -17.89 3.80 14.23
CA VAL A 4 -17.82 2.73 15.24
C VAL A 4 -18.91 2.86 16.31
N GLU A 5 -19.27 4.07 16.71
CA GLU A 5 -20.14 4.29 17.88
C GLU A 5 -21.61 4.48 17.57
N GLY A 6 -22.11 4.21 16.38
CA GLY A 6 -23.53 4.15 15.93
C GLY A 6 -24.65 4.60 16.84
N GLN A 7 -24.32 5.36 17.84
CA GLN A 7 -25.31 5.94 18.76
C GLN A 7 -26.18 7.00 18.07
N ASN A 8 -25.71 7.54 16.94
CA ASN A 8 -26.38 8.59 16.21
C ASN A 8 -26.67 8.19 14.76
N LEU A 9 -27.50 7.15 14.56
CA LEU A 9 -27.98 6.83 13.22
C LEU A 9 -28.86 7.96 12.70
N ILE A 10 -28.57 8.40 11.49
CA ILE A 10 -29.36 9.39 10.78
C ILE A 10 -30.44 8.69 9.96
N THR A 11 -31.69 9.09 10.11
CA THR A 11 -32.75 8.62 9.21
C THR A 11 -32.77 9.50 7.97
N GLY A 12 -32.49 8.90 6.83
CA GLY A 12 -32.54 9.57 5.54
C GLY A 12 -33.99 9.86 5.08
N SER A 13 -34.11 10.69 4.05
CA SER A 13 -35.42 10.98 3.42
C SER A 13 -36.09 9.75 2.79
N ASP A 14 -35.33 8.69 2.55
CA ASP A 14 -35.78 7.38 2.08
C ASP A 14 -36.24 6.45 3.22
N GLY A 15 -36.28 6.95 4.45
CA GLY A 15 -36.66 6.22 5.66
C GLY A 15 -35.61 5.23 6.18
N LYS A 16 -34.46 5.10 5.51
CA LYS A 16 -33.37 4.21 5.92
C LYS A 16 -32.49 4.86 6.99
N LYS A 17 -31.87 4.04 7.82
CA LYS A 17 -30.89 4.48 8.80
C LYS A 17 -29.47 4.36 8.26
N TYR A 18 -28.65 5.34 8.52
CA TYR A 18 -27.28 5.48 8.06
C TYR A 18 -26.35 5.85 9.21
N SER A 19 -25.09 5.41 9.15
CA SER A 19 -24.03 6.06 9.92
C SER A 19 -23.85 7.50 9.44
N TRP A 20 -23.29 8.36 10.29
CA TRP A 20 -23.03 9.74 9.89
C TRP A 20 -22.13 9.83 8.66
N LEU A 21 -21.05 9.06 8.62
CA LEU A 21 -20.11 9.07 7.50
C LEU A 21 -20.75 8.56 6.20
N GLU A 22 -21.49 7.46 6.25
CA GLU A 22 -22.20 6.99 5.05
C GLU A 22 -23.21 8.02 4.55
N TYR A 23 -23.96 8.63 5.47
CA TYR A 23 -24.95 9.66 5.11
C TYR A 23 -24.28 10.89 4.53
N PHE A 24 -23.17 11.34 5.10
CA PHE A 24 -22.37 12.45 4.56
C PHE A 24 -21.96 12.17 3.11
N ILE A 25 -21.34 11.02 2.85
CA ILE A 25 -20.90 10.60 1.50
C ILE A 25 -22.10 10.58 0.54
N LYS A 26 -23.24 10.00 0.97
CA LYS A 26 -24.48 9.95 0.20
C LYS A 26 -24.96 11.36 -0.18
N ARG A 27 -25.02 12.25 0.81
CA ARG A 27 -25.54 13.63 0.61
C ARG A 27 -24.63 14.47 -0.28
N VAL A 28 -23.31 14.36 -0.13
CA VAL A 28 -22.36 15.05 -1.00
C VAL A 28 -22.48 14.53 -2.44
N SER A 29 -22.62 13.22 -2.63
CA SER A 29 -22.85 12.64 -3.97
C SER A 29 -24.16 13.15 -4.61
N GLU A 30 -25.24 13.21 -3.85
CA GLU A 30 -26.53 13.73 -4.36
C GLU A 30 -26.40 15.19 -4.78
N GLU A 31 -25.76 16.02 -3.98
CA GLU A 31 -25.58 17.43 -4.30
C GLU A 31 -24.63 17.66 -5.48
N GLN A 32 -23.54 16.88 -5.56
CA GLN A 32 -22.64 16.89 -6.73
C GLN A 32 -23.39 16.54 -8.03
N LYS A 33 -24.22 15.49 -7.99
CA LYS A 33 -25.03 15.09 -9.16
C LYS A 33 -26.03 16.17 -9.57
N LYS A 34 -26.62 16.85 -8.59
CA LYS A 34 -27.61 17.91 -8.80
C LYS A 34 -26.96 19.18 -9.34
N SER A 35 -25.84 19.61 -8.79
CA SER A 35 -25.15 20.84 -9.17
C SER A 35 -24.27 20.69 -10.41
N GLY A 36 -23.83 19.46 -10.74
CA GLY A 36 -22.83 19.20 -11.76
C GLY A 36 -21.41 19.64 -11.37
N VAL A 37 -21.19 20.06 -10.12
CA VAL A 37 -19.89 20.52 -9.61
C VAL A 37 -19.27 19.43 -8.74
N ARG A 38 -17.99 19.14 -8.95
CA ARG A 38 -17.23 18.23 -8.08
C ARG A 38 -17.08 18.85 -6.69
N LEU A 39 -17.57 18.17 -5.65
CA LEU A 39 -17.60 18.66 -4.29
C LEU A 39 -16.65 17.92 -3.35
N LEU A 40 -16.09 16.79 -3.78
CA LEU A 40 -15.23 15.95 -2.95
C LEU A 40 -14.07 15.39 -3.80
N ASP A 41 -12.86 15.79 -3.44
CA ASP A 41 -11.62 15.30 -4.06
C ASP A 41 -10.94 14.21 -3.23
N MET A 42 -11.03 14.34 -1.91
CA MET A 42 -10.43 13.43 -0.96
C MET A 42 -11.36 13.23 0.26
N PHE A 43 -11.44 12.02 0.74
CA PHE A 43 -12.10 11.69 1.99
C PHE A 43 -11.04 11.43 3.07
N ASP A 44 -11.00 12.31 4.04
CA ASP A 44 -10.04 12.27 5.14
C ASP A 44 -10.74 11.91 6.46
N LEU A 45 -10.04 11.14 7.30
CA LEU A 45 -10.52 10.80 8.64
C LEU A 45 -9.39 10.73 9.66
N HIS A 46 -9.77 10.82 10.94
CA HIS A 46 -8.88 10.53 12.05
C HIS A 46 -9.18 9.13 12.59
N TRP A 47 -8.14 8.39 12.89
CA TRP A 47 -8.27 7.09 13.52
C TRP A 47 -7.08 6.79 14.43
N SER A 48 -7.37 6.55 15.71
CA SER A 48 -6.35 6.22 16.72
C SER A 48 -6.79 5.00 17.52
N PRO A 49 -6.16 3.83 17.31
CA PRO A 49 -6.47 2.62 18.06
C PRO A 49 -6.03 2.75 19.53
N GLN A 50 -6.64 1.95 20.40
CA GLN A 50 -6.46 2.07 21.85
C GLN A 50 -5.92 0.80 22.52
N GLU A 51 -5.78 -0.31 21.80
CA GLU A 51 -5.28 -1.57 22.34
C GLU A 51 -3.85 -1.42 22.83
N LYS A 52 -3.54 -2.16 23.89
CA LYS A 52 -2.22 -2.08 24.53
C LYS A 52 -1.38 -3.35 24.39
N ASP A 53 -2.01 -4.46 24.04
CA ASP A 53 -1.31 -5.72 23.84
C ASP A 53 -0.54 -5.73 22.51
N TYR A 54 0.56 -6.48 22.48
CA TYR A 54 1.46 -6.54 21.32
C TYR A 54 0.76 -7.08 20.07
N GLU A 55 -0.01 -8.16 20.22
CA GLU A 55 -0.67 -8.82 19.09
C GLU A 55 -1.65 -7.89 18.39
N SER A 56 -2.51 -7.22 19.13
CA SER A 56 -3.45 -6.24 18.57
C SER A 56 -2.72 -5.12 17.84
N ARG A 57 -1.66 -4.58 18.42
CA ARG A 57 -0.87 -3.49 17.81
C ARG A 57 -0.21 -3.92 16.51
N MET A 58 0.36 -5.12 16.45
CA MET A 58 0.98 -5.65 15.24
C MET A 58 -0.04 -5.90 14.11
N ASN A 59 -1.31 -5.99 14.44
CA ASN A 59 -2.40 -6.20 13.49
C ASN A 59 -3.23 -4.93 13.18
N TRP A 60 -2.93 -3.77 13.76
CA TRP A 60 -3.69 -2.55 13.52
C TRP A 60 -3.78 -2.15 12.03
N HIS A 61 -2.73 -2.38 11.25
CA HIS A 61 -2.74 -2.08 9.81
C HIS A 61 -3.81 -2.86 9.06
N ARG A 62 -4.18 -4.06 9.53
CA ARG A 62 -5.24 -4.89 8.94
C ARG A 62 -6.63 -4.28 9.12
N VAL A 63 -6.82 -3.47 10.16
CA VAL A 63 -8.08 -2.78 10.42
C VAL A 63 -8.44 -1.81 9.28
N LEU A 64 -7.48 -1.39 8.48
CA LEU A 64 -7.73 -0.42 7.42
C LEU A 64 -8.49 -1.02 6.23
N PHE A 65 -8.07 -2.21 5.76
CA PHE A 65 -8.58 -2.79 4.51
C PHE A 65 -8.91 -4.27 4.57
N ASP A 66 -8.41 -5.03 5.57
CA ASP A 66 -8.57 -6.48 5.62
C ASP A 66 -9.96 -6.89 6.12
N THR A 67 -10.79 -7.37 5.20
CA THR A 67 -12.14 -7.85 5.49
C THR A 67 -12.17 -9.19 6.24
N THR A 68 -11.03 -9.84 6.44
CA THR A 68 -10.93 -11.11 7.16
C THR A 68 -10.54 -10.93 8.63
N TYR A 69 -10.00 -9.77 8.99
CA TYR A 69 -9.49 -9.52 10.33
C TYR A 69 -10.62 -9.12 11.30
N ASN A 70 -10.72 -9.86 12.40
CA ASN A 70 -11.61 -9.51 13.51
C ASN A 70 -10.84 -8.61 14.48
N TYR A 71 -11.17 -7.34 14.49
CA TYR A 71 -10.51 -6.36 15.34
C TYR A 71 -11.01 -6.47 16.80
N PRO A 72 -10.14 -6.75 17.79
CA PRO A 72 -10.58 -6.90 19.19
C PRO A 72 -11.20 -5.62 19.77
N GLY A 73 -10.73 -4.45 19.34
CA GLY A 73 -11.26 -3.14 19.73
C GLY A 73 -12.64 -2.81 19.16
N ALA A 74 -13.14 -3.66 18.25
CA ALA A 74 -14.48 -3.52 17.65
C ALA A 74 -15.65 -3.73 18.62
N ASN A 75 -15.42 -3.79 19.93
CA ASN A 75 -16.52 -3.86 20.91
C ASN A 75 -17.51 -2.70 20.76
N GLY A 76 -17.06 -1.53 20.28
CA GLY A 76 -17.95 -0.43 19.91
C GLY A 76 -18.76 -0.72 18.64
N ILE A 77 -18.23 -1.50 17.69
CA ILE A 77 -18.93 -1.90 16.47
C ILE A 77 -20.00 -2.96 16.72
N ARG A 78 -19.86 -3.80 17.74
CA ARG A 78 -20.94 -4.70 18.16
C ARG A 78 -22.24 -3.92 18.44
N PHE A 79 -22.11 -2.78 19.03
CA PHE A 79 -23.26 -1.90 19.31
C PHE A 79 -23.84 -1.29 18.03
N LEU A 80 -23.01 -0.91 17.09
CA LEU A 80 -23.39 -0.51 15.74
C LEU A 80 -24.10 -1.62 14.99
N ASN A 81 -23.57 -2.81 15.06
CA ASN A 81 -24.09 -3.97 14.36
C ASN A 81 -25.52 -4.29 14.78
N GLU A 82 -25.84 -4.24 16.06
CA GLU A 82 -27.22 -4.47 16.52
C GLU A 82 -28.21 -3.44 15.99
N GLN A 83 -27.82 -2.17 15.88
CA GLN A 83 -28.69 -1.12 15.34
C GLN A 83 -28.82 -1.21 13.81
N TYR A 84 -27.74 -1.54 13.09
CA TYR A 84 -27.76 -1.74 11.63
C TYR A 84 -28.52 -3.01 11.22
N TYR A 85 -28.47 -4.05 12.04
CA TYR A 85 -29.20 -5.30 11.81
C TYR A 85 -30.69 -5.02 11.53
N TYR A 86 -31.33 -4.20 12.33
CA TYR A 86 -32.74 -3.85 12.15
C TYR A 86 -33.01 -2.98 10.91
N ALA A 87 -32.00 -2.42 10.31
CA ALA A 87 -32.13 -1.57 9.11
C ALA A 87 -31.77 -2.31 7.81
N SER A 88 -31.11 -3.47 7.88
CA SER A 88 -30.51 -4.12 6.70
C SER A 88 -31.37 -5.23 6.07
N ASN A 89 -32.41 -5.71 6.74
CA ASN A 89 -33.18 -6.89 6.37
C ASN A 89 -32.35 -8.20 6.25
N GLN A 90 -31.19 -8.24 6.90
CA GLN A 90 -30.34 -9.44 6.95
C GLN A 90 -30.66 -10.26 8.22
N THR A 91 -30.28 -11.55 8.26
CA THR A 91 -30.28 -12.28 9.53
C THR A 91 -29.14 -11.75 10.42
N LYS A 92 -29.25 -11.98 11.74
CA LYS A 92 -28.21 -11.54 12.69
C LYS A 92 -26.84 -12.16 12.33
N GLU A 93 -26.84 -13.42 11.92
CA GLU A 93 -25.64 -14.17 11.51
C GLU A 93 -25.00 -13.56 10.24
N GLN A 94 -25.80 -13.28 9.22
CA GLN A 94 -25.33 -12.66 7.97
C GLN A 94 -24.76 -11.27 8.23
N TYR A 95 -25.39 -10.54 9.14
CA TYR A 95 -24.94 -9.21 9.51
C TYR A 95 -23.64 -9.26 10.32
N ASP A 96 -23.54 -10.16 11.30
CA ASP A 96 -22.35 -10.32 12.13
C ASP A 96 -21.13 -10.77 11.31
N GLU A 97 -21.30 -11.66 10.33
CA GLU A 97 -20.23 -12.05 9.40
C GLU A 97 -19.70 -10.85 8.58
N THR A 98 -20.57 -9.94 8.20
CA THR A 98 -20.21 -8.81 7.33
C THR A 98 -19.66 -7.62 8.12
N TYR A 99 -20.17 -7.34 9.31
CA TYR A 99 -19.96 -6.07 10.03
C TYR A 99 -19.18 -6.20 11.35
N ASN A 100 -18.86 -7.41 11.80
CA ASN A 100 -17.95 -7.62 12.94
C ASN A 100 -16.50 -7.27 12.62
N LYS A 101 -16.22 -6.83 11.40
CA LYS A 101 -14.90 -6.47 10.91
C LYS A 101 -14.88 -5.00 10.55
N GLU A 102 -13.87 -4.29 11.00
CA GLU A 102 -13.85 -2.83 10.81
C GLU A 102 -13.56 -2.41 9.37
N TYR A 103 -12.47 -2.91 8.78
CA TYR A 103 -11.94 -2.50 7.47
C TYR A 103 -12.32 -1.05 7.08
N ILE A 104 -11.95 -0.11 7.96
CA ILE A 104 -12.48 1.27 8.00
C ILE A 104 -12.32 2.03 6.69
N LEU A 105 -11.13 2.01 6.07
CA LEU A 105 -10.88 2.71 4.81
C LEU A 105 -11.51 1.98 3.63
N LYS A 106 -11.51 0.66 3.65
CA LYS A 106 -12.23 -0.11 2.63
C LYS A 106 -13.73 0.16 2.68
N ARG A 107 -14.32 0.22 3.89
CA ARG A 107 -15.74 0.54 4.08
C ARG A 107 -16.08 1.93 3.53
N VAL A 108 -15.24 2.92 3.80
CA VAL A 108 -15.40 4.27 3.23
C VAL A 108 -15.32 4.21 1.70
N ASN A 109 -14.34 3.47 1.15
CA ASN A 109 -14.23 3.31 -0.30
C ASN A 109 -15.47 2.62 -0.90
N ASP A 110 -15.99 1.59 -0.24
CA ASP A 110 -17.22 0.90 -0.69
C ASP A 110 -18.42 1.87 -0.70
N TRP A 111 -18.53 2.79 0.24
CA TRP A 111 -19.55 3.85 0.23
C TRP A 111 -19.29 4.88 -0.87
N LEU A 112 -18.06 5.27 -1.10
CA LEU A 112 -17.69 6.15 -2.21
C LEU A 112 -18.07 5.50 -3.55
N GLU A 113 -17.71 4.23 -3.77
CA GLU A 113 -18.10 3.49 -4.97
C GLU A 113 -19.63 3.36 -5.13
N LYS A 114 -20.32 3.09 -4.02
CA LYS A 114 -21.78 2.95 -3.98
C LYS A 114 -22.50 4.22 -4.44
N TYR A 115 -22.06 5.39 -3.99
CA TYR A 115 -22.76 6.64 -4.20
C TYR A 115 -22.21 7.46 -5.37
N PHE A 116 -20.92 7.44 -5.62
CA PHE A 116 -20.27 8.17 -6.72
C PHE A 116 -19.99 7.32 -7.95
N GLY A 117 -19.98 5.99 -7.82
CA GLY A 117 -19.60 5.03 -8.87
C GLY A 117 -18.14 4.59 -8.74
N LYS A 118 -17.77 3.48 -9.38
CA LYS A 118 -16.45 2.84 -9.24
C LYS A 118 -15.26 3.73 -9.66
N ASP A 119 -15.47 4.59 -10.63
CA ASP A 119 -14.41 5.47 -11.17
C ASP A 119 -14.52 6.90 -10.59
N HIS A 120 -14.90 7.04 -9.33
CA HIS A 120 -15.18 8.34 -8.68
C HIS A 120 -13.97 9.26 -8.55
N GLY A 121 -12.76 8.72 -8.56
CA GLY A 121 -11.52 9.47 -8.45
C GLY A 121 -11.31 10.22 -7.12
N ILE A 122 -12.13 9.92 -6.10
CA ILE A 122 -11.97 10.46 -4.75
C ILE A 122 -10.93 9.60 -4.03
N THR A 123 -9.93 10.23 -3.46
CA THR A 123 -8.84 9.54 -2.74
C THR A 123 -9.14 9.46 -1.25
N LEU A 124 -8.34 8.67 -0.52
CA LEU A 124 -8.44 8.49 0.92
C LEU A 124 -7.23 9.10 1.62
N GLY A 125 -7.44 9.64 2.82
CA GLY A 125 -6.40 10.16 3.68
C GLY A 125 -6.65 9.86 5.17
N ILE A 126 -5.57 9.89 5.95
CA ILE A 126 -5.63 9.93 7.41
C ILE A 126 -4.79 11.13 7.86
N SER A 127 -5.43 12.21 8.25
CA SER A 127 -4.76 13.45 8.66
C SER A 127 -4.37 13.47 10.14
N GLU A 128 -4.90 12.55 10.93
CA GLU A 128 -4.51 12.43 12.33
C GLU A 128 -4.62 10.98 12.81
N THR A 129 -3.52 10.47 13.37
CA THR A 129 -3.48 9.19 14.05
C THR A 129 -2.36 9.18 15.07
N SER A 130 -2.58 8.49 16.20
CA SER A 130 -1.57 8.23 17.21
C SER A 130 -1.33 6.72 17.28
N LEU A 131 -0.15 6.29 16.84
CA LEU A 131 0.27 4.88 16.77
C LEU A 131 1.44 4.61 17.71
N LYS A 132 1.69 5.49 18.66
CA LYS A 132 2.83 5.44 19.56
C LYS A 132 2.75 4.28 20.54
N ASP A 133 3.88 3.61 20.72
CA ASP A 133 4.15 2.67 21.80
C ASP A 133 5.30 3.21 22.69
N GLU A 134 5.40 2.72 23.93
CA GLU A 134 6.53 3.01 24.80
C GLU A 134 7.83 2.45 24.23
N ASN A 135 7.76 1.34 23.50
CA ASN A 135 8.87 0.74 22.76
C ASN A 135 8.96 1.35 21.36
N ALA A 136 10.02 2.09 21.09
CA ALA A 136 10.25 2.74 19.81
C ALA A 136 10.30 1.76 18.62
N MET A 137 10.79 0.54 18.82
CA MET A 137 10.81 -0.47 17.76
C MET A 137 9.39 -0.97 17.42
N VAL A 138 8.52 -1.11 18.42
CA VAL A 138 7.10 -1.42 18.22
C VAL A 138 6.43 -0.30 17.45
N THR A 139 6.66 0.96 17.81
CA THR A 139 6.18 2.13 17.05
C THR A 139 6.63 2.06 15.59
N ALA A 140 7.92 1.78 15.34
CA ALA A 140 8.45 1.65 13.98
C ALA A 140 7.75 0.55 13.16
N LEU A 141 7.51 -0.62 13.76
CA LEU A 141 6.80 -1.74 13.10
C LEU A 141 5.37 -1.37 12.74
N ILE A 142 4.65 -0.70 13.64
CA ILE A 142 3.30 -0.23 13.39
C ILE A 142 3.29 0.74 12.20
N TYR A 143 4.18 1.74 12.23
CA TYR A 143 4.28 2.73 11.16
C TYR A 143 4.65 2.12 9.81
N ALA A 144 5.60 1.21 9.78
CA ALA A 144 5.98 0.51 8.55
C ALA A 144 4.81 -0.29 7.97
N SER A 145 4.07 -0.99 8.84
CA SER A 145 2.88 -1.76 8.44
C SER A 145 1.77 -0.85 7.90
N PHE A 146 1.55 0.31 8.52
CA PHE A 146 0.58 1.30 8.03
C PHE A 146 0.98 1.89 6.69
N LEU A 147 2.21 2.41 6.57
CA LEU A 147 2.69 3.00 5.32
C LEU A 147 2.62 2.00 4.16
N GLY A 148 3.04 0.77 4.38
CA GLY A 148 2.99 -0.27 3.36
C GLY A 148 1.55 -0.64 2.97
N THR A 149 0.66 -0.78 3.94
CA THR A 149 -0.76 -1.05 3.68
C THR A 149 -1.41 0.10 2.93
N MET A 150 -1.16 1.35 3.33
CA MET A 150 -1.67 2.53 2.64
C MET A 150 -1.13 2.63 1.22
N MET A 151 0.17 2.38 1.00
CA MET A 151 0.78 2.32 -0.32
C MET A 151 0.08 1.28 -1.19
N ASN A 152 -0.19 0.08 -0.66
CA ASN A 152 -0.86 -1.00 -1.38
C ASN A 152 -2.29 -0.66 -1.80
N HIS A 153 -2.97 0.21 -1.06
CA HIS A 153 -4.36 0.59 -1.30
C HIS A 153 -4.54 2.01 -1.87
N GLY A 154 -3.45 2.70 -2.22
CA GLY A 154 -3.52 4.00 -2.86
C GLY A 154 -4.08 5.11 -1.96
N VAL A 155 -3.85 5.03 -0.65
CA VAL A 155 -4.13 6.13 0.27
C VAL A 155 -3.18 7.28 -0.05
N GLU A 156 -3.73 8.48 -0.26
CA GLU A 156 -2.96 9.59 -0.83
C GLU A 156 -2.06 10.27 0.20
N PHE A 157 -2.55 10.42 1.43
CA PHE A 157 -1.72 11.00 2.47
C PHE A 157 -1.98 10.39 3.84
N PHE A 158 -0.98 10.53 4.71
CA PHE A 158 -0.97 10.07 6.07
C PHE A 158 -0.13 11.01 6.93
N THR A 159 -0.73 11.55 8.00
CA THR A 159 -0.02 12.44 8.94
C THR A 159 -0.16 11.93 10.37
N PRO A 160 0.96 11.53 10.99
CA PRO A 160 0.96 11.12 12.39
C PRO A 160 0.82 12.34 13.31
N TRP A 161 0.20 12.14 14.48
CA TRP A 161 0.07 13.18 15.51
C TRP A 161 1.43 13.62 16.06
N SER A 162 2.36 12.70 16.21
CA SER A 162 3.71 12.97 16.71
C SER A 162 4.75 12.16 15.94
N TRP A 163 6.00 12.62 16.02
CA TRP A 163 7.15 11.90 15.49
C TRP A 163 8.02 11.40 16.64
N ASP A 164 8.20 10.10 16.71
CA ASP A 164 8.97 9.40 17.74
C ASP A 164 10.16 8.64 17.13
N ALA A 165 11.07 8.17 17.97
CA ALA A 165 12.20 7.35 17.53
C ALA A 165 11.72 6.14 16.71
N GLY A 166 12.44 5.82 15.63
CA GLY A 166 12.10 4.76 14.67
C GLY A 166 11.17 5.17 13.53
N MET A 167 10.32 6.17 13.73
CA MET A 167 9.44 6.66 12.65
C MET A 167 10.24 7.34 11.53
N TYR A 168 11.34 8.01 11.87
CA TYR A 168 12.22 8.66 10.90
C TYR A 168 12.94 7.64 10.00
N GLU A 169 13.41 6.54 10.59
CA GLU A 169 14.01 5.43 9.84
C GLU A 169 13.00 4.77 8.92
N VAL A 170 11.78 4.55 9.39
CA VAL A 170 10.68 4.04 8.57
C VAL A 170 10.37 5.00 7.42
N ALA A 171 10.19 6.29 7.70
CA ALA A 171 9.97 7.29 6.65
C ALA A 171 11.12 7.33 5.64
N HIS A 172 12.37 7.18 6.11
CA HIS A 172 13.55 7.08 5.25
C HIS A 172 13.47 5.84 4.34
N LEU A 173 13.13 4.66 4.88
CA LEU A 173 12.99 3.44 4.09
C LEU A 173 11.93 3.58 2.99
N PHE A 174 10.76 4.11 3.32
CA PHE A 174 9.67 4.25 2.35
C PHE A 174 9.83 5.40 1.38
N SER A 175 10.43 6.55 1.80
CA SER A 175 10.50 7.75 0.96
C SER A 175 11.82 7.95 0.23
N ARG A 176 12.91 7.29 0.65
CA ARG A 176 14.25 7.45 0.07
C ARG A 176 14.81 6.19 -0.54
N ILE A 177 14.45 5.03 0.02
CA ILE A 177 14.88 3.71 -0.46
C ILE A 177 13.77 3.09 -1.28
N GLY A 178 12.52 3.21 -0.84
CA GLY A 178 11.34 2.90 -1.65
C GLY A 178 11.33 3.68 -2.97
N LYS A 179 10.62 3.16 -3.96
CA LYS A 179 10.52 3.71 -5.32
C LYS A 179 9.14 4.31 -5.55
N GLU A 180 8.98 4.98 -6.70
CA GLU A 180 7.82 5.82 -7.00
C GLU A 180 6.54 5.03 -7.29
N TYR A 181 6.66 3.82 -7.83
CA TYR A 181 5.52 3.04 -8.30
C TYR A 181 5.37 1.75 -7.49
N ARG A 182 4.21 1.58 -6.89
CA ARG A 182 3.88 0.36 -6.19
C ARG A 182 3.76 -0.82 -7.16
N VAL A 183 4.28 -1.97 -6.76
CA VAL A 183 4.03 -3.26 -7.40
C VAL A 183 3.29 -4.19 -6.45
N GLU A 184 2.53 -5.13 -6.99
CA GLU A 184 1.81 -6.11 -6.19
C GLU A 184 2.79 -7.01 -5.44
N SER A 185 2.56 -7.20 -4.16
CA SER A 185 3.32 -8.11 -3.31
C SER A 185 2.38 -8.90 -2.42
N ILE A 186 2.62 -10.20 -2.32
CA ILE A 186 1.79 -11.12 -1.56
C ILE A 186 2.67 -11.88 -0.57
N SER A 187 2.27 -11.88 0.69
CA SER A 187 2.87 -12.70 1.73
C SER A 187 1.95 -13.86 2.08
N SER A 188 2.51 -15.06 2.22
CA SER A 188 1.75 -16.23 2.68
C SER A 188 1.31 -16.14 4.14
N ASN A 189 1.92 -15.22 4.91
CA ASN A 189 1.56 -14.94 6.30
C ASN A 189 1.72 -13.44 6.60
N ASP A 190 0.83 -12.63 6.03
CA ASP A 190 0.90 -11.17 6.15
C ASP A 190 0.69 -10.67 7.60
N SER A 191 0.03 -11.43 8.45
CA SER A 191 -0.10 -11.09 9.87
C SER A 191 1.24 -11.09 10.61
N LEU A 192 2.19 -11.92 10.19
CA LEU A 192 3.52 -12.05 10.80
C LEU A 192 4.60 -11.30 10.03
N VAL A 193 4.65 -11.47 8.71
CA VAL A 193 5.60 -10.78 7.83
C VAL A 193 4.85 -10.21 6.64
N SER A 194 4.86 -8.89 6.50
CA SER A 194 4.40 -8.24 5.29
C SER A 194 5.56 -7.94 4.35
N ALA A 195 5.26 -7.87 3.06
CA ALA A 195 6.19 -7.39 2.04
C ALA A 195 5.51 -6.28 1.22
N TYR A 196 6.22 -5.18 1.03
CA TYR A 196 5.76 -4.01 0.30
C TYR A 196 6.77 -3.69 -0.79
N ALA A 197 6.36 -3.79 -2.04
CA ALA A 197 7.25 -3.65 -3.16
C ALA A 197 6.96 -2.40 -3.99
N SER A 198 8.01 -1.79 -4.49
CA SER A 198 7.95 -0.62 -5.36
C SER A 198 9.07 -0.64 -6.39
N ILE A 199 8.82 -0.03 -7.54
CA ILE A 199 9.71 0.04 -8.68
C ILE A 199 9.90 1.50 -9.10
N ASN A 200 11.08 1.83 -9.62
CA ASN A 200 11.32 3.18 -10.13
C ASN A 200 10.68 3.40 -11.52
N GLN A 201 10.74 4.63 -11.99
CA GLN A 201 10.12 5.06 -13.24
C GLN A 201 10.65 4.32 -14.47
N THR A 202 11.93 3.95 -14.48
CA THR A 202 12.59 3.25 -15.61
C THR A 202 12.45 1.74 -15.51
N ALA A 203 11.90 1.22 -14.43
CA ALA A 203 11.74 -0.21 -14.15
C ALA A 203 13.06 -1.01 -14.11
N ASP A 204 14.15 -0.33 -13.79
CA ASP A 204 15.47 -0.92 -13.64
C ASP A 204 15.92 -1.05 -12.18
N SER A 205 15.10 -0.61 -11.25
CA SER A 205 15.34 -0.73 -9.82
C SER A 205 14.04 -0.99 -9.05
N MET A 206 14.08 -1.97 -8.16
CA MET A 206 12.98 -2.35 -7.27
C MET A 206 13.43 -2.30 -5.81
N THR A 207 12.54 -1.95 -4.93
CA THR A 207 12.74 -2.10 -3.49
C THR A 207 11.61 -2.94 -2.92
N VAL A 208 11.96 -3.92 -2.08
CA VAL A 208 11.01 -4.70 -1.29
C VAL A 208 11.26 -4.42 0.18
N ILE A 209 10.25 -3.90 0.87
CA ILE A 209 10.33 -3.64 2.31
C ILE A 209 9.58 -4.74 3.04
N PHE A 210 10.31 -5.54 3.81
CA PHE A 210 9.76 -6.56 4.69
C PHE A 210 9.56 -5.99 6.09
N VAL A 211 8.44 -6.31 6.71
CA VAL A 211 8.14 -5.99 8.11
C VAL A 211 7.91 -7.28 8.87
N ASN A 212 8.89 -7.69 9.67
CA ASN A 212 8.77 -8.85 10.54
C ASN A 212 8.26 -8.42 11.93
N ARG A 213 7.05 -8.83 12.25
CA ARG A 213 6.35 -8.53 13.50
C ARG A 213 6.47 -9.62 14.57
N ALA A 214 7.24 -10.67 14.31
CA ALA A 214 7.51 -11.69 15.34
C ALA A 214 8.18 -11.05 16.56
N GLU A 215 7.69 -11.35 17.75
CA GLU A 215 8.15 -10.69 18.98
C GLU A 215 9.58 -11.10 19.37
N SER A 216 9.93 -12.35 19.22
CA SER A 216 11.19 -12.94 19.67
C SER A 216 11.89 -13.81 18.63
N GLU A 217 11.21 -14.18 17.54
CA GLU A 217 11.72 -15.18 16.61
C GLU A 217 12.12 -14.56 15.27
N THR A 218 13.22 -15.02 14.73
CA THR A 218 13.59 -14.74 13.35
C THR A 218 12.61 -15.40 12.39
N GLN A 219 12.39 -14.79 11.21
CA GLN A 219 11.56 -15.37 10.17
C GLN A 219 12.38 -15.59 8.91
N ASN A 220 12.30 -16.79 8.34
CA ASN A 220 12.86 -17.06 7.04
C ASN A 220 11.86 -16.70 5.95
N VAL A 221 12.30 -15.94 4.97
CA VAL A 221 11.50 -15.50 3.84
C VAL A 221 12.09 -16.06 2.56
N ASN A 222 11.25 -16.70 1.76
CA ASN A 222 11.56 -17.05 0.38
C ASN A 222 10.81 -16.06 -0.53
N LEU A 223 11.58 -15.24 -1.24
CA LEU A 223 11.07 -14.28 -2.20
C LEU A 223 11.16 -14.87 -3.61
N THR A 224 10.07 -14.84 -4.35
CA THR A 224 10.03 -15.06 -5.78
C THR A 224 9.64 -13.77 -6.47
N ILE A 225 10.36 -13.39 -7.51
CA ILE A 225 10.13 -12.16 -8.28
C ILE A 225 9.72 -12.56 -9.68
N ASP A 226 8.51 -12.18 -10.07
CA ASP A 226 7.97 -12.43 -11.38
C ASP A 226 8.04 -11.16 -12.24
N GLU A 227 8.34 -11.32 -13.54
CA GLU A 227 8.27 -10.25 -14.54
C GLU A 227 9.24 -9.06 -14.30
N PHE A 228 10.29 -9.25 -13.51
CA PHE A 228 11.38 -8.29 -13.35
C PHE A 228 12.71 -9.02 -13.50
N ALA A 229 13.46 -8.67 -14.53
CA ALA A 229 14.73 -9.33 -14.84
C ALA A 229 15.81 -8.88 -13.84
N LEU A 230 16.45 -9.86 -13.21
CA LEU A 230 17.54 -9.66 -12.27
C LEU A 230 18.70 -10.57 -12.63
N ASP A 231 19.90 -10.08 -12.42
CA ASP A 231 21.10 -10.91 -12.47
C ASP A 231 21.27 -11.67 -11.15
N ASP A 232 21.79 -12.88 -11.21
CA ASP A 232 22.20 -13.61 -10.02
C ASP A 232 23.33 -12.84 -9.32
N GLY A 233 23.24 -12.67 -8.00
CA GLY A 233 24.25 -11.91 -7.26
C GLY A 233 23.81 -11.47 -5.88
N GLU A 234 24.67 -10.64 -5.27
CA GLU A 234 24.43 -10.02 -3.98
C GLU A 234 23.73 -8.67 -4.16
N TYR A 235 22.67 -8.48 -3.40
CA TYR A 235 21.88 -7.26 -3.39
C TYR A 235 21.90 -6.61 -2.01
N GLU A 236 21.94 -5.29 -2.00
CA GLU A 236 22.01 -4.49 -0.78
C GLU A 236 20.73 -4.61 0.04
N THR A 237 20.89 -4.67 1.36
CA THR A 237 19.79 -4.52 2.32
C THR A 237 20.04 -3.38 3.29
N ARG A 238 18.94 -2.75 3.74
CA ARG A 238 18.92 -1.76 4.81
C ARG A 238 17.93 -2.22 5.86
N SER A 239 18.40 -2.46 7.08
CA SER A 239 17.57 -3.04 8.14
C SER A 239 17.51 -2.15 9.37
N LEU A 240 16.30 -2.00 9.92
CA LEU A 240 16.05 -1.50 11.26
C LEU A 240 15.67 -2.69 12.15
N SER A 241 16.51 -3.02 13.13
CA SER A 241 16.30 -4.16 14.05
C SER A 241 16.60 -3.83 15.51
N GLY A 242 16.68 -2.57 15.85
CA GLY A 242 16.89 -2.07 17.20
C GLY A 242 17.04 -0.55 17.22
N LEU A 243 16.60 0.05 18.31
CA LEU A 243 16.58 1.50 18.50
C LEU A 243 17.05 1.87 19.90
N ASN A 244 18.10 1.27 20.41
CA ASN A 244 18.65 1.41 21.78
C ASN A 244 19.09 2.86 22.09
N GLY A 245 18.15 3.79 22.16
CA GLY A 245 18.40 5.20 22.38
C GLY A 245 18.91 5.98 21.15
N GLU A 246 19.03 5.33 19.99
CA GLU A 246 19.44 5.96 18.74
C GLU A 246 18.29 6.81 18.20
N THR A 247 18.63 7.99 17.67
CA THR A 247 17.69 8.89 17.00
C THR A 247 18.18 9.16 15.59
N PHE A 248 17.26 9.32 14.65
CA PHE A 248 17.61 9.72 13.30
C PHE A 248 18.16 11.16 13.31
N VAL A 249 19.35 11.35 12.79
CA VAL A 249 20.00 12.67 12.66
C VAL A 249 20.09 13.06 11.18
N SER A 250 20.46 12.10 10.33
CA SER A 250 20.61 12.31 8.89
C SER A 250 20.54 10.98 8.14
N ARG A 251 20.63 11.04 6.80
CA ARG A 251 20.72 9.84 5.97
C ARG A 251 21.90 8.93 6.31
N SER A 252 23.02 9.49 6.74
CA SER A 252 24.23 8.78 7.11
C SER A 252 24.38 8.55 8.62
N SER A 253 23.53 9.16 9.44
CA SER A 253 23.53 9.02 10.90
C SER A 253 22.12 8.66 11.38
N ASN A 254 21.85 7.39 11.43
CA ASN A 254 20.56 6.80 11.82
C ASN A 254 20.78 5.34 12.27
N ALA A 255 19.72 4.69 12.72
CA ALA A 255 19.78 3.31 13.25
C ALA A 255 19.72 2.21 12.16
N LEU A 256 19.68 2.56 10.88
CA LEU A 256 19.66 1.59 9.79
C LEU A 256 21.02 0.90 9.64
N LYS A 257 21.00 -0.41 9.48
CA LYS A 257 22.18 -1.25 9.27
C LYS A 257 22.24 -1.73 7.83
N ASN A 258 23.44 -1.69 7.26
CA ASN A 258 23.73 -2.22 5.93
C ASN A 258 23.91 -3.74 6.01
N GLY A 259 23.51 -4.44 4.97
CA GLY A 259 23.71 -5.86 4.76
C GLY A 259 23.54 -6.22 3.33
N SER A 260 23.58 -7.51 3.02
CA SER A 260 23.30 -8.05 1.69
C SER A 260 22.43 -9.31 1.76
N ALA A 261 21.87 -9.66 0.61
CA ALA A 261 21.14 -10.91 0.41
C ALA A 261 21.42 -11.43 -1.00
N SER A 262 21.64 -12.76 -1.13
CA SER A 262 21.95 -13.41 -2.39
C SER A 262 20.70 -13.80 -3.14
N LEU A 263 20.64 -13.44 -4.42
CA LEU A 263 19.60 -13.86 -5.33
C LEU A 263 20.16 -14.82 -6.38
N ALA A 264 19.47 -15.91 -6.63
CA ALA A 264 19.78 -16.86 -7.68
C ALA A 264 18.50 -17.34 -8.37
N GLN A 265 18.50 -17.32 -9.71
CA GLN A 265 17.36 -17.74 -10.53
C GLN A 265 16.05 -17.07 -10.16
N ASN A 266 16.07 -15.75 -9.94
CA ASN A 266 14.94 -14.93 -9.46
C ASN A 266 14.35 -15.40 -8.11
N LYS A 267 15.12 -16.14 -7.32
CA LYS A 267 14.74 -16.59 -5.98
C LYS A 267 15.75 -16.10 -4.96
N LEU A 268 15.24 -15.63 -3.85
CA LEU A 268 16.04 -15.17 -2.75
C LEU A 268 15.49 -15.76 -1.46
N SER A 269 16.41 -16.29 -0.64
CA SER A 269 16.08 -16.70 0.74
C SER A 269 16.85 -15.82 1.70
N MET A 270 16.17 -15.26 2.68
CA MET A 270 16.79 -14.42 3.69
C MET A 270 16.12 -14.61 5.06
N THR A 271 16.90 -14.38 6.10
CA THR A 271 16.41 -14.41 7.49
C THR A 271 16.18 -12.98 7.97
N LEU A 272 14.99 -12.69 8.43
CA LEU A 272 14.59 -11.42 9.02
C LEU A 272 14.70 -11.54 10.54
N PRO A 273 15.45 -10.68 11.23
CA PRO A 273 15.45 -10.64 12.69
C PRO A 273 14.05 -10.41 13.26
N ALA A 274 13.83 -10.85 14.50
CA ALA A 274 12.62 -10.48 15.23
C ALA A 274 12.47 -8.95 15.31
N LYS A 275 11.26 -8.45 15.30
CA LYS A 275 10.96 -7.01 15.37
C LYS A 275 11.84 -6.18 14.42
N SER A 276 11.79 -6.48 13.11
CA SER A 276 12.65 -5.82 12.13
C SER A 276 11.90 -5.31 10.92
N ILE A 277 12.48 -4.29 10.29
CA ILE A 277 12.06 -3.76 9.00
C ILE A 277 13.27 -3.80 8.09
N THR A 278 13.17 -4.52 6.97
CA THR A 278 14.30 -4.72 6.05
C THR A 278 13.90 -4.33 4.64
N ALA A 279 14.58 -3.36 4.07
CA ALA A 279 14.49 -3.05 2.65
C ALA A 279 15.55 -3.86 1.88
N LEU A 280 15.13 -4.60 0.88
CA LEU A 280 15.96 -5.25 -0.14
C LEU A 280 15.94 -4.36 -1.38
N ILE A 281 17.12 -3.96 -1.86
CA ILE A 281 17.29 -3.05 -2.99
C ILE A 281 17.80 -3.86 -4.17
N LEU A 282 17.00 -3.94 -5.23
CA LEU A 282 17.24 -4.75 -6.41
C LEU A 282 17.51 -3.85 -7.60
N SER A 283 18.60 -4.09 -8.30
CA SER A 283 18.91 -3.47 -9.60
C SER A 283 18.56 -4.44 -10.72
N GLY A 284 17.82 -3.99 -11.72
CA GLY A 284 17.45 -4.80 -12.86
C GLY A 284 18.66 -5.21 -13.71
N ALA A 285 18.53 -6.29 -14.46
CA ALA A 285 19.58 -6.80 -15.35
C ALA A 285 20.04 -5.71 -16.34
N GLY A 286 21.35 -5.49 -16.41
CA GLY A 286 21.95 -4.47 -17.27
C GLY A 286 22.04 -3.05 -16.67
N SER A 287 21.60 -2.83 -15.43
CA SER A 287 21.87 -1.61 -14.70
C SER A 287 23.33 -1.56 -14.25
N GLU A 288 24.05 -0.47 -14.56
CA GLU A 288 25.42 -0.29 -14.04
C GLU A 288 25.38 -0.15 -12.50
N VAL A 289 26.01 -1.11 -11.83
CA VAL A 289 26.19 -1.06 -10.38
C VAL A 289 27.24 -0.02 -10.07
N VAL A 290 26.86 1.10 -9.49
CA VAL A 290 27.83 2.02 -8.88
C VAL A 290 28.34 1.35 -7.61
N GLU A 291 29.50 0.72 -7.71
CA GLU A 291 30.18 0.09 -6.58
C GLU A 291 30.46 1.11 -5.47
N SER A 292 29.76 0.96 -4.34
CA SER A 292 30.24 1.51 -3.08
C SER A 292 30.97 0.38 -2.31
N SER A 293 32.29 0.40 -2.45
CA SER A 293 33.19 -0.54 -1.83
C SER A 293 33.09 -0.57 -0.29
N SER A 294 32.74 -1.71 0.29
CA SER A 294 33.33 -2.18 1.53
C SER A 294 33.07 -3.68 1.72
N SER A 295 34.13 -4.45 1.57
CA SER A 295 34.22 -5.88 1.81
C SER A 295 34.08 -6.24 3.30
N ASN A 296 33.38 -7.33 3.60
CA ASN A 296 33.91 -8.38 4.48
C ASN A 296 33.04 -9.64 4.42
N ASN A 297 33.71 -10.75 4.13
CA ASN A 297 33.20 -12.12 4.05
C ASN A 297 32.85 -12.70 5.42
N ALA A 298 31.81 -13.52 5.49
CA ALA A 298 31.76 -14.68 6.38
C ALA A 298 30.80 -15.74 5.84
N GLU A 299 31.26 -16.96 5.89
CA GLU A 299 30.76 -18.15 5.22
C GLU A 299 29.49 -18.77 5.82
N SER A 300 28.91 -19.59 4.97
CA SER A 300 27.70 -20.38 5.06
C SER A 300 27.69 -21.50 6.09
N SER A 301 26.51 -21.96 6.51
CA SER A 301 26.20 -23.41 6.52
C SER A 301 24.70 -23.70 6.65
N SER A 302 24.27 -24.58 5.74
CA SER A 302 23.30 -25.68 5.74
C SER A 302 21.92 -25.55 6.40
N SER A 303 21.03 -25.84 5.51
CA SER A 303 19.61 -26.18 5.47
C SER A 303 19.03 -27.04 6.60
N THR A 304 17.91 -26.56 7.11
CA THR A 304 16.76 -27.36 7.48
C THR A 304 15.54 -26.69 6.90
N GLU A 305 14.69 -27.43 6.21
CA GLU A 305 13.40 -26.92 5.67
C GLU A 305 12.57 -26.41 6.84
N SER A 306 12.65 -25.12 7.08
CA SER A 306 11.80 -24.41 8.02
C SER A 306 10.69 -23.71 7.25
N ASN A 307 9.52 -23.58 7.85
CA ASN A 307 8.33 -22.91 7.31
C ASN A 307 8.63 -21.48 6.90
N ALA A 308 9.25 -21.29 5.74
CA ALA A 308 9.56 -19.96 5.21
C ALA A 308 8.29 -19.29 4.68
N ILE A 309 8.11 -18.02 5.00
CA ILE A 309 7.03 -17.20 4.46
C ILE A 309 7.29 -16.93 2.98
N GLN A 310 6.33 -17.24 2.13
CA GLN A 310 6.42 -17.00 0.69
C GLN A 310 5.95 -15.60 0.36
N THR A 311 6.74 -14.88 -0.43
CA THR A 311 6.37 -13.57 -0.97
C THR A 311 6.53 -13.59 -2.49
N VAL A 312 5.47 -13.22 -3.20
CA VAL A 312 5.43 -13.15 -4.67
C VAL A 312 5.24 -11.69 -5.07
N LEU A 313 6.12 -11.19 -5.93
CA LEU A 313 6.04 -9.86 -6.51
C LEU A 313 5.58 -9.97 -7.97
N ASN A 314 4.64 -9.12 -8.36
CA ASN A 314 4.06 -9.14 -9.70
C ASN A 314 3.99 -7.71 -10.26
N THR A 315 4.91 -7.40 -11.19
CA THR A 315 4.99 -6.13 -11.91
C THR A 315 4.50 -6.33 -13.33
N ARG A 316 3.27 -5.95 -13.66
CA ARG A 316 2.70 -6.29 -14.96
C ARG A 316 2.76 -5.19 -15.99
N ALA A 317 2.51 -3.96 -15.62
CA ALA A 317 2.66 -2.80 -16.50
C ALA A 317 2.54 -1.49 -15.74
N PHE A 318 3.22 -0.45 -16.23
CA PHE A 318 3.02 0.93 -15.81
C PHE A 318 3.38 1.89 -16.94
N ILE A 319 3.03 3.18 -16.76
CA ILE A 319 3.47 4.27 -17.64
C ILE A 319 4.41 5.17 -16.86
N SER A 320 5.53 5.51 -17.47
CA SER A 320 6.47 6.50 -16.97
C SER A 320 6.55 7.71 -17.89
N SER A 321 7.07 8.83 -17.37
CA SER A 321 7.38 10.00 -18.18
C SER A 321 8.77 10.53 -17.85
N GLU A 322 9.56 10.81 -18.89
CA GLU A 322 10.86 11.42 -18.80
C GLU A 322 11.00 12.47 -19.90
N ASN A 323 11.42 13.70 -19.56
CA ASN A 323 11.61 14.80 -20.51
C ASN A 323 10.46 14.99 -21.52
N GLU A 324 9.21 14.98 -21.03
CA GLU A 324 7.97 15.06 -21.82
C GLU A 324 7.68 13.83 -22.70
N SER A 325 8.53 12.83 -22.72
CA SER A 325 8.29 11.54 -23.38
C SER A 325 7.61 10.57 -22.44
N TRP A 326 6.60 9.89 -22.92
CA TRP A 326 5.84 8.90 -22.16
C TRP A 326 6.16 7.51 -22.66
N THR A 327 6.34 6.58 -21.76
CA THR A 327 6.66 5.18 -22.07
C THR A 327 5.73 4.23 -21.33
N ILE A 328 5.17 3.27 -22.04
CA ILE A 328 4.46 2.13 -21.46
C ILE A 328 5.48 1.01 -21.24
N HIS A 329 5.56 0.51 -20.03
CA HIS A 329 6.34 -0.68 -19.68
C HIS A 329 5.38 -1.85 -19.48
N ASN A 330 5.46 -2.84 -20.35
CA ASN A 330 4.64 -4.05 -20.30
C ASN A 330 5.52 -5.25 -19.98
N PHE A 331 5.50 -5.71 -18.76
CA PHE A 331 6.23 -6.87 -18.25
C PHE A 331 5.41 -8.17 -18.27
N SER A 332 4.21 -8.14 -18.83
CA SER A 332 3.43 -9.35 -18.99
C SER A 332 3.92 -10.19 -20.16
N ASP A 333 3.52 -11.47 -20.20
CA ASP A 333 3.83 -12.43 -21.27
C ASP A 333 3.09 -12.13 -22.59
N ARG A 334 2.29 -11.06 -22.67
CA ARG A 334 1.40 -10.76 -23.80
C ARG A 334 1.17 -9.25 -23.98
N ASN A 335 0.70 -8.89 -25.15
CA ASN A 335 0.28 -7.52 -25.41
C ASN A 335 -0.84 -7.10 -24.45
N LEU A 336 -0.79 -5.83 -24.03
CA LEU A 336 -1.76 -5.19 -23.17
C LEU A 336 -2.61 -4.18 -23.94
N ASN A 337 -3.91 -4.23 -23.75
CA ASN A 337 -4.77 -3.11 -24.11
C ASN A 337 -4.63 -2.03 -23.03
N VAL A 338 -4.18 -0.87 -23.43
CA VAL A 338 -4.02 0.31 -22.58
C VAL A 338 -5.05 1.34 -22.98
N ALA A 339 -5.91 1.74 -22.06
CA ALA A 339 -6.91 2.77 -22.27
C ALA A 339 -6.71 3.91 -21.27
N ILE A 340 -6.69 5.15 -21.76
CA ILE A 340 -6.53 6.36 -20.95
C ILE A 340 -7.85 7.10 -20.92
N PHE A 341 -8.25 7.50 -19.72
CA PHE A 341 -9.52 8.19 -19.46
C PHE A 341 -9.23 9.55 -18.82
N ASP A 342 -10.02 10.55 -19.20
CA ASP A 342 -10.03 11.85 -18.55
C ASP A 342 -10.72 11.81 -17.16
N CYS A 343 -10.74 12.93 -16.47
CA CYS A 343 -11.39 13.06 -15.16
C CYS A 343 -12.92 12.92 -15.19
N LEU A 344 -13.52 12.96 -16.39
CA LEU A 344 -14.97 12.75 -16.61
C LEU A 344 -15.29 11.29 -16.96
N GLY A 345 -14.26 10.43 -17.05
CA GLY A 345 -14.41 9.03 -17.43
C GLY A 345 -14.50 8.78 -18.94
N ASN A 346 -14.27 9.81 -19.78
CA ASN A 346 -14.24 9.62 -21.22
C ASN A 346 -12.92 8.97 -21.63
N GLN A 347 -12.98 7.94 -22.48
CA GLN A 347 -11.77 7.34 -23.04
C GLN A 347 -11.16 8.28 -24.07
N VAL A 348 -9.96 8.80 -23.77
CA VAL A 348 -9.22 9.77 -24.61
C VAL A 348 -8.15 9.12 -25.48
N LEU A 349 -7.68 7.93 -25.08
CA LEU A 349 -6.69 7.17 -25.86
C LEU A 349 -6.88 5.66 -25.62
N LYS A 350 -6.61 4.88 -26.67
CA LYS A 350 -6.51 3.42 -26.58
C LYS A 350 -5.35 2.95 -27.44
N VAL A 351 -4.44 2.19 -26.86
CA VAL A 351 -3.31 1.60 -27.57
C VAL A 351 -3.15 0.13 -27.18
N ASN A 352 -2.48 -0.63 -28.05
CA ASN A 352 -2.06 -2.00 -27.75
C ASN A 352 -0.55 -1.97 -27.51
N ALA A 353 -0.14 -2.17 -26.25
CA ALA A 353 1.26 -2.16 -25.87
C ALA A 353 1.88 -3.57 -26.01
N PRO A 354 2.88 -3.76 -26.87
CA PRO A 354 3.61 -5.02 -26.96
C PRO A 354 4.36 -5.30 -25.64
N VAL A 355 4.83 -6.52 -25.50
CA VAL A 355 5.76 -6.89 -24.41
C VAL A 355 7.01 -6.03 -24.52
N GLY A 356 7.53 -5.57 -23.39
CA GLY A 356 8.64 -4.63 -23.31
C GLY A 356 8.21 -3.18 -23.18
N SER A 357 9.10 -2.27 -23.51
CA SER A 357 8.84 -0.81 -23.43
C SER A 357 8.43 -0.26 -24.79
N SER A 358 7.41 0.60 -24.80
CA SER A 358 6.94 1.28 -26.02
C SER A 358 6.57 2.74 -25.74
N LEU A 359 6.91 3.61 -26.70
CA LEU A 359 6.58 5.03 -26.60
C LEU A 359 5.07 5.25 -26.68
N LEU A 360 4.59 6.19 -25.87
CA LEU A 360 3.19 6.61 -25.80
C LEU A 360 3.11 8.11 -26.14
N ASN A 361 2.44 8.44 -27.25
CA ASN A 361 2.25 9.83 -27.62
C ASN A 361 1.00 10.39 -26.92
N LEU A 362 1.21 11.36 -26.01
CA LEU A 362 0.17 12.09 -25.29
C LEU A 362 0.11 13.58 -25.63
N GLU A 363 0.79 14.04 -26.68
CA GLU A 363 0.86 15.47 -27.09
C GLU A 363 -0.51 16.10 -27.35
N HIS A 364 -1.48 15.29 -27.76
CA HIS A 364 -2.85 15.74 -28.04
C HIS A 364 -3.71 15.86 -26.77
N LEU A 365 -3.23 15.39 -25.63
CA LEU A 365 -3.95 15.50 -24.36
C LEU A 365 -3.68 16.88 -23.73
N LYS A 366 -4.71 17.44 -23.13
CA LYS A 366 -4.58 18.69 -22.35
C LYS A 366 -3.86 18.39 -21.02
N SER A 367 -3.28 19.44 -20.42
CA SER A 367 -2.78 19.32 -19.04
C SER A 367 -3.90 18.90 -18.11
N GLY A 368 -3.68 17.85 -17.30
CA GLY A 368 -4.70 17.33 -16.43
C GLY A 368 -4.35 15.97 -15.83
N HIS A 369 -5.27 15.47 -15.03
CA HIS A 369 -5.21 14.15 -14.42
C HIS A 369 -5.91 13.13 -15.29
N TYR A 370 -5.29 11.98 -15.48
CA TYR A 370 -5.81 10.89 -16.30
C TYR A 370 -5.70 9.57 -15.56
N VAL A 371 -6.62 8.66 -15.86
CA VAL A 371 -6.61 7.27 -15.38
C VAL A 371 -6.23 6.35 -16.53
N VAL A 372 -5.22 5.56 -16.35
CA VAL A 372 -4.79 4.53 -17.31
C VAL A 372 -5.25 3.17 -16.84
N LYS A 373 -5.92 2.43 -17.70
CA LYS A 373 -6.33 1.04 -17.47
C LYS A 373 -5.52 0.12 -18.38
N PHE A 374 -4.88 -0.88 -17.78
CA PHE A 374 -4.15 -1.94 -18.46
C PHE A 374 -4.98 -3.22 -18.44
N LYS A 375 -5.14 -3.91 -19.55
CA LYS A 375 -5.90 -5.16 -19.59
C LYS A 375 -5.41 -6.12 -20.65
N ASN A 376 -5.25 -7.39 -20.28
CA ASN A 376 -5.22 -8.52 -21.21
C ASN A 376 -6.13 -9.65 -20.71
N SER A 377 -6.02 -10.86 -21.28
CA SER A 377 -6.87 -12.00 -20.92
C SER A 377 -6.64 -12.53 -19.50
N LYS A 378 -5.51 -12.19 -18.88
CA LYS A 378 -5.09 -12.69 -17.55
C LYS A 378 -4.92 -11.58 -16.51
N HIS A 379 -4.73 -10.32 -16.94
CA HIS A 379 -4.25 -9.24 -16.09
C HIS A 379 -5.06 -7.96 -16.28
N GLN A 380 -5.24 -7.24 -15.20
CA GLN A 380 -5.86 -5.91 -15.20
C GLN A 380 -5.16 -5.03 -14.17
N GLY A 381 -4.80 -3.80 -14.56
CA GLY A 381 -4.19 -2.80 -13.68
C GLY A 381 -4.72 -1.41 -13.96
N VAL A 382 -4.54 -0.51 -13.00
CA VAL A 382 -4.93 0.91 -13.11
C VAL A 382 -3.81 1.78 -12.56
N GLN A 383 -3.49 2.87 -13.28
CA GLN A 383 -2.51 3.87 -12.85
C GLN A 383 -3.09 5.28 -13.07
N LYS A 384 -2.80 6.21 -12.18
CA LYS A 384 -3.06 7.64 -12.39
C LYS A 384 -1.81 8.30 -12.97
N ILE A 385 -2.00 9.15 -13.97
CA ILE A 385 -0.93 9.96 -14.55
C ILE A 385 -1.33 11.44 -14.58
N ILE A 386 -0.35 12.33 -14.52
CA ILE A 386 -0.54 13.78 -14.67
C ILE A 386 0.17 14.21 -15.94
N VAL A 387 -0.59 14.64 -16.94
CA VAL A 387 -0.04 15.24 -18.16
C VAL A 387 0.14 16.73 -17.92
N LYS A 388 1.35 17.23 -18.15
CA LYS A 388 1.66 18.68 -18.16
C LYS A 388 2.09 19.03 -19.58
N THR A 389 1.38 19.92 -20.24
CA THR A 389 1.82 20.48 -21.51
C THR A 389 2.58 21.76 -21.23
N SER A 390 3.83 21.85 -21.67
CA SER A 390 4.57 23.11 -21.67
C SER A 390 3.77 24.08 -22.56
N ARG A 391 3.37 25.22 -22.00
CA ARG A 391 2.89 26.33 -22.82
C ARG A 391 4.07 26.80 -23.67
N ARG A 392 4.01 26.58 -24.98
CA ARG A 392 4.80 27.34 -25.93
C ARG A 392 4.23 28.74 -26.05
#